data_26e17b3eb48239a86fe283f04f79753c
#
_entry.id   26e17b3eb48239a86fe283f04f79753c
#
_cell.length_a   1.000
_cell.length_b   1.000
_cell.length_c   1.000
_cell.angle_alpha   90.00
_cell.angle_beta   90.00
_cell.angle_gamma   90.00
#
_symmetry.space_group_name_H-M   'P 1'
#
loop_
_entity.id
_entity.type
_entity.pdbx_description
1 polymer ?
#
loop_
_entity_poly.entity_id
_entity_poly.type
_entity_poly.pdbx_seq_one_letter_code
_entity_poly.pdbx_strand_id
1 'polypeptide(L)'
;PGMEYTIDVVLDDQSNPLVAVPRKRLQTKEGISTKAEIVKDDYIEKMCFDICKFLKLKGSICLQMKEDVNGKLKFVEINPRFGGGTYFSTLAGVNFMEIILDLLNKKTTKVNSPNLIKIMRYYNEVVI
;
A
#
# COMPACT_ATOMS: atom_id res chain seq x y z
N PRO A 1 -5.19 -16.68 14.03
CA PRO A 1 -4.38 -16.11 12.97
C PRO A 1 -4.53 -14.60 13.02
N GLY A 2 -3.39 -13.87 13.16
CA GLY A 2 -3.40 -12.41 13.32
C GLY A 2 -3.83 -11.67 12.06
N MET A 3 -4.16 -10.38 12.20
CA MET A 3 -4.57 -9.52 11.10
C MET A 3 -3.43 -9.38 10.08
N GLU A 4 -3.79 -9.42 8.80
CA GLU A 4 -2.87 -9.17 7.70
C GLU A 4 -3.08 -7.78 7.13
N TYR A 5 -1.96 -7.13 6.80
CA TYR A 5 -1.95 -5.80 6.20
C TYR A 5 -1.19 -5.83 4.88
N THR A 6 -1.65 -5.05 3.93
CA THR A 6 -0.86 -4.65 2.77
C THR A 6 -0.70 -3.14 2.82
N ILE A 7 0.52 -2.67 2.59
CA ILE A 7 0.84 -1.24 2.63
C ILE A 7 1.46 -0.85 1.30
N ASP A 8 0.80 0.02 0.55
CA ASP A 8 1.40 0.64 -0.61
C ASP A 8 2.18 1.87 -0.15
N VAL A 9 3.41 2.01 -0.62
CA VAL A 9 4.33 3.11 -0.27
C VAL A 9 4.88 3.71 -1.57
N VAL A 10 5.02 5.03 -1.61
CA VAL A 10 5.81 5.70 -2.65
C VAL A 10 6.98 6.43 -2.01
N LEU A 11 8.15 6.28 -2.62
CA LEU A 11 9.38 7.00 -2.28
C LEU A 11 9.90 7.73 -3.52
N ASP A 12 10.58 8.85 -3.29
CA ASP A 12 11.27 9.56 -4.35
C ASP A 12 12.57 8.84 -4.78
N ASP A 13 13.31 9.43 -5.70
CA ASP A 13 14.58 8.91 -6.21
C ASP A 13 15.74 8.99 -5.21
N GLN A 14 15.55 9.68 -4.08
CA GLN A 14 16.47 9.75 -2.95
C GLN A 14 16.05 8.84 -1.78
N SER A 15 15.02 8.00 -1.98
CA SER A 15 14.44 7.12 -0.97
C SER A 15 13.73 7.88 0.18
N ASN A 16 13.31 9.12 -0.05
CA ASN A 16 12.46 9.81 0.91
C ASN A 16 11.01 9.34 0.75
N PRO A 17 10.33 8.95 1.84
CA PRO A 17 8.95 8.51 1.77
C PRO A 17 8.01 9.70 1.53
N LEU A 18 7.08 9.53 0.59
CA LEU A 18 6.08 10.52 0.24
C LEU A 18 4.71 10.16 0.83
N VAL A 19 4.33 8.89 0.77
CA VAL A 19 3.05 8.40 1.27
C VAL A 19 3.11 6.91 1.57
N ALA A 20 2.37 6.48 2.58
CA ALA A 20 2.01 5.10 2.82
C ALA A 20 0.50 4.99 2.97
N VAL A 21 -0.09 3.93 2.42
CA VAL A 21 -1.52 3.63 2.52
C VAL A 21 -1.70 2.23 3.08
N PRO A 22 -1.78 2.09 4.41
CA PRO A 22 -2.05 0.81 5.05
C PRO A 22 -3.49 0.36 4.81
N ARG A 23 -3.68 -0.92 4.55
CA ARG A 23 -5.00 -1.54 4.46
C ARG A 23 -5.03 -2.91 5.14
N LYS A 24 -6.05 -3.15 5.94
CA LYS A 24 -6.38 -4.47 6.49
C LYS A 24 -6.89 -5.36 5.37
N ARG A 25 -6.43 -6.59 5.32
CA ARG A 25 -6.90 -7.62 4.38
C ARG A 25 -8.05 -8.37 5.04
N LEU A 26 -9.29 -7.93 4.78
CA LEU A 26 -10.49 -8.52 5.40
C LEU A 26 -10.87 -9.85 4.75
N GLN A 27 -10.61 -10.00 3.45
CA GLN A 27 -10.84 -11.22 2.70
C GLN A 27 -9.85 -11.31 1.55
N THR A 28 -9.34 -12.51 1.30
CA THR A 28 -8.41 -12.78 0.20
C THR A 28 -8.88 -13.98 -0.62
N LYS A 29 -8.58 -13.96 -1.92
CA LYS A 29 -8.71 -15.09 -2.83
C LYS A 29 -7.42 -15.20 -3.63
N GLU A 30 -6.78 -16.37 -3.59
CA GLU A 30 -5.53 -16.65 -4.31
C GLU A 30 -4.42 -15.59 -4.02
N GLY A 31 -4.29 -15.18 -2.76
CA GLY A 31 -3.30 -14.19 -2.35
C GLY A 31 -3.67 -12.72 -2.65
N ILE A 32 -4.79 -12.47 -3.35
CA ILE A 32 -5.24 -11.11 -3.68
C ILE A 32 -6.35 -10.68 -2.72
N SER A 33 -6.28 -9.45 -2.21
CA SER A 33 -7.36 -8.90 -1.38
C SER A 33 -8.62 -8.67 -2.22
N THR A 34 -9.71 -9.35 -1.85
CA THR A 34 -11.04 -9.13 -2.43
C THR A 34 -11.88 -8.18 -1.57
N LYS A 35 -11.57 -8.08 -0.26
CA LYS A 35 -12.16 -7.10 0.64
C LYS A 35 -11.08 -6.51 1.53
N ALA A 36 -11.03 -5.20 1.64
CA ALA A 36 -10.03 -4.47 2.39
C ALA A 36 -10.63 -3.25 3.09
N GLU A 37 -9.95 -2.78 4.12
CA GLU A 37 -10.25 -1.54 4.84
C GLU A 37 -8.99 -0.69 4.89
N ILE A 38 -9.07 0.53 4.34
CA ILE A 38 -8.01 1.52 4.47
C ILE A 38 -8.01 2.03 5.90
N VAL A 39 -6.85 2.02 6.52
CA VAL A 39 -6.68 2.45 7.91
C VAL A 39 -5.59 3.49 8.02
N LYS A 40 -5.68 4.34 9.04
CA LYS A 40 -4.60 5.23 9.46
C LYS A 40 -3.90 4.57 10.65
N ASP A 41 -2.61 4.31 10.50
CA ASP A 41 -1.79 3.73 11.56
C ASP A 41 -0.36 4.24 11.43
N ASP A 42 -0.03 5.24 12.25
CA ASP A 42 1.27 5.92 12.22
C ASP A 42 2.44 4.96 12.55
N TYR A 43 2.20 3.91 13.34
CA TYR A 43 3.22 2.92 13.66
C TYR A 43 3.53 2.05 12.45
N ILE A 44 2.51 1.56 11.73
CA ILE A 44 2.69 0.80 10.48
C ILE A 44 3.39 1.67 9.43
N GLU A 45 2.93 2.91 9.24
CA GLU A 45 3.52 3.83 8.26
C GLU A 45 4.99 4.07 8.58
N LYS A 46 5.33 4.38 9.84
CA LYS A 46 6.71 4.57 10.27
C LYS A 46 7.57 3.34 10.02
N MET A 47 7.11 2.14 10.40
CA MET A 47 7.85 0.90 10.15
C MET A 47 8.14 0.70 8.66
N CYS A 48 7.14 0.97 7.79
CA CYS A 48 7.30 0.85 6.34
C CYS A 48 8.30 1.87 5.80
N PHE A 49 8.26 3.11 6.26
CA PHE A 49 9.20 4.15 5.86
C PHE A 49 10.62 3.82 6.30
N ASP A 50 10.81 3.39 7.53
CA ASP A 50 12.11 3.05 8.08
C ASP A 50 12.77 1.90 7.28
N ILE A 51 12.04 0.81 7.01
CA ILE A 51 12.58 -0.31 6.23
C ILE A 51 12.86 0.07 4.77
N CYS A 52 11.98 0.82 4.13
CA CYS A 52 12.18 1.26 2.75
C CYS A 52 13.39 2.17 2.63
N LYS A 53 13.58 3.09 3.57
CA LYS A 53 14.75 3.98 3.62
C LYS A 53 16.05 3.21 3.90
N PHE A 54 16.02 2.29 4.85
CA PHE A 54 17.16 1.42 5.17
C PHE A 54 17.62 0.62 3.94
N LEU A 55 16.68 0.06 3.19
CA LEU A 55 16.95 -0.71 1.96
C LEU A 55 17.19 0.18 0.74
N LYS A 56 17.11 1.51 0.86
CA LYS A 56 17.26 2.49 -0.24
C LYS A 56 16.31 2.21 -1.41
N LEU A 57 15.08 1.80 -1.10
CA LEU A 57 14.05 1.53 -2.10
C LEU A 57 13.54 2.84 -2.72
N LYS A 58 13.03 2.76 -3.95
CA LYS A 58 12.54 3.91 -4.73
C LYS A 58 11.26 3.56 -5.46
N GLY A 59 10.45 4.57 -5.75
CA GLY A 59 9.23 4.38 -6.52
C GLY A 59 8.12 3.73 -5.69
N SER A 60 7.30 2.91 -6.33
CA SER A 60 6.18 2.22 -5.70
C SER A 60 6.60 0.88 -5.10
N ILE A 61 6.34 0.71 -3.83
CA ILE A 61 6.65 -0.49 -3.06
C ILE A 61 5.35 -1.02 -2.44
N CYS A 62 5.14 -2.32 -2.53
CA CYS A 62 4.03 -3.00 -1.85
C CYS A 62 4.60 -3.89 -0.74
N LEU A 63 4.32 -3.54 0.51
CA LEU A 63 4.74 -4.32 1.67
C LEU A 63 3.56 -5.14 2.22
N GLN A 64 3.87 -6.29 2.81
CA GLN A 64 2.91 -7.07 3.55
C GLN A 64 3.40 -7.29 4.99
N MET A 65 2.48 -7.14 5.93
CA MET A 65 2.72 -7.37 7.34
C MET A 65 1.62 -8.26 7.90
N LYS A 66 1.96 -8.99 8.95
CA LYS A 66 1.03 -9.84 9.68
C LYS A 66 1.30 -9.77 11.17
N GLU A 67 0.24 -9.81 11.96
CA GLU A 67 0.35 -9.97 13.41
C GLU A 67 0.74 -11.41 13.74
N ASP A 68 1.72 -11.57 14.62
CA ASP A 68 2.07 -12.86 15.22
C ASP A 68 1.06 -13.24 16.32
N VAL A 69 1.28 -14.37 16.96
CA VAL A 69 0.40 -14.91 18.02
C VAL A 69 0.27 -13.99 19.24
N ASN A 70 1.19 -13.05 19.41
CA ASN A 70 1.20 -12.06 20.49
C ASN A 70 0.67 -10.68 20.02
N GLY A 71 0.11 -10.59 18.79
CA GLY A 71 -0.36 -9.34 18.20
C GLY A 71 0.75 -8.43 17.70
N LYS A 72 2.02 -8.89 17.65
CA LYS A 72 3.15 -8.10 17.17
C LYS A 72 3.25 -8.17 15.65
N LEU A 73 3.31 -7.01 15.00
CA LEU A 73 3.46 -6.90 13.55
C LEU A 73 4.84 -7.38 13.09
N LYS A 74 4.84 -8.18 12.03
CA LYS A 74 6.02 -8.68 11.33
C LYS A 74 5.91 -8.44 9.84
N PHE A 75 7.01 -8.05 9.20
CA PHE A 75 7.08 -8.05 7.75
C PHE A 75 7.05 -9.48 7.22
N VAL A 76 6.23 -9.69 6.19
CA VAL A 76 6.10 -10.98 5.49
C VAL A 76 6.75 -10.89 4.11
N GLU A 77 6.54 -9.77 3.42
CA GLU A 77 6.96 -9.63 2.04
C GLU A 77 7.20 -8.15 1.69
N ILE A 78 8.18 -7.89 0.84
CA ILE A 78 8.48 -6.57 0.27
C ILE A 78 8.58 -6.73 -1.23
N ASN A 79 7.66 -6.10 -1.97
CA ASN A 79 7.60 -6.13 -3.41
C ASN A 79 7.92 -4.73 -3.97
N PRO A 80 9.07 -4.49 -4.61
CA PRO A 80 9.40 -3.20 -5.21
C PRO A 80 8.67 -3.00 -6.55
N ARG A 81 7.34 -2.98 -6.49
CA ARG A 81 6.40 -2.82 -7.59
C ARG A 81 5.01 -2.46 -7.09
N PHE A 82 4.12 -2.08 -7.99
CA PHE A 82 2.69 -1.98 -7.69
C PHE A 82 2.14 -3.34 -7.22
N GLY A 83 1.35 -3.33 -6.16
CA GLY A 83 0.62 -4.49 -5.69
C GLY A 83 -0.68 -4.72 -6.47
N GLY A 84 -1.23 -5.93 -6.44
CA GLY A 84 -2.54 -6.24 -7.05
C GLY A 84 -3.72 -5.46 -6.45
N GLY A 85 -3.52 -4.84 -5.29
CA GLY A 85 -4.52 -3.99 -4.60
C GLY A 85 -4.17 -2.50 -4.59
N THR A 86 -3.13 -2.03 -5.29
CA THR A 86 -2.74 -0.60 -5.28
C THR A 86 -3.85 0.32 -5.78
N TYR A 87 -4.74 -0.18 -6.66
CA TYR A 87 -5.93 0.57 -7.08
C TYR A 87 -6.86 0.94 -5.90
N PHE A 88 -6.86 0.18 -4.82
CA PHE A 88 -7.61 0.54 -3.61
C PHE A 88 -7.09 1.84 -2.98
N SER A 89 -5.78 2.10 -3.06
CA SER A 89 -5.19 3.37 -2.63
C SER A 89 -5.66 4.53 -3.51
N THR A 90 -5.81 4.31 -4.82
CA THR A 90 -6.38 5.31 -5.74
C THR A 90 -7.85 5.61 -5.39
N LEU A 91 -8.67 4.59 -5.12
CA LEU A 91 -10.05 4.77 -4.67
C LEU A 91 -10.14 5.52 -3.33
N ALA A 92 -9.14 5.38 -2.49
CA ALA A 92 -9.02 6.14 -1.24
C ALA A 92 -8.51 7.59 -1.45
N GLY A 93 -8.28 8.03 -2.67
CA GLY A 93 -7.86 9.39 -3.00
C GLY A 93 -6.35 9.59 -3.14
N VAL A 94 -5.55 8.52 -3.10
CA VAL A 94 -4.10 8.56 -3.30
C VAL A 94 -3.75 7.87 -4.61
N ASN A 95 -3.62 8.64 -5.69
CA ASN A 95 -3.33 8.11 -7.02
C ASN A 95 -1.83 7.83 -7.19
N PHE A 96 -1.41 6.61 -6.93
CA PHE A 96 -0.02 6.17 -7.02
C PHE A 96 0.59 6.32 -8.42
N MET A 97 -0.21 6.12 -9.47
CA MET A 97 0.27 6.28 -10.85
C MET A 97 0.59 7.73 -11.16
N GLU A 98 -0.26 8.65 -10.74
CA GLU A 98 -0.05 10.10 -10.91
C GLU A 98 1.20 10.55 -10.16
N ILE A 99 1.36 10.14 -8.90
CA ILE A 99 2.55 10.46 -8.10
C ILE A 99 3.82 9.98 -8.80
N ILE A 100 3.86 8.75 -9.31
CA ILE A 100 5.04 8.21 -10.02
C ILE A 100 5.30 8.97 -11.33
N LEU A 101 4.25 9.29 -12.10
CA LEU A 101 4.41 10.08 -13.32
C LEU A 101 4.95 11.49 -13.05
N ASP A 102 4.51 12.12 -11.98
CA ASP A 102 5.04 13.42 -11.57
C ASP A 102 6.52 13.32 -11.19
N LEU A 103 6.90 12.31 -10.39
CA LEU A 103 8.29 12.07 -10.03
C LEU A 103 9.18 11.86 -11.27
N LEU A 104 8.73 11.04 -12.22
CA LEU A 104 9.47 10.79 -13.47
C LEU A 104 9.63 12.06 -14.31
N ASN A 105 8.63 12.94 -14.31
CA ASN A 105 8.65 14.22 -15.00
C ASN A 105 9.29 15.35 -14.19
N LYS A 106 9.87 15.06 -13.02
CA LYS A 106 10.48 16.05 -12.10
C LYS A 106 9.51 17.18 -11.71
N LYS A 107 8.24 16.87 -11.62
CA LYS A 107 7.19 17.80 -11.17
C LYS A 107 7.03 17.72 -9.65
N THR A 108 6.56 18.83 -9.06
CA THR A 108 6.14 18.82 -7.66
C THR A 108 4.89 17.98 -7.51
N THR A 109 4.96 16.95 -6.68
CA THR A 109 3.85 16.03 -6.42
C THR A 109 3.03 16.50 -5.23
N LYS A 110 1.73 16.63 -5.40
CA LYS A 110 0.80 16.84 -4.29
C LYS A 110 0.29 15.48 -3.81
N VAL A 111 0.60 15.16 -2.56
CA VAL A 111 0.16 13.93 -1.94
C VAL A 111 -0.96 14.22 -0.94
N ASN A 112 -2.10 13.58 -1.12
CA ASN A 112 -3.25 13.69 -0.23
C ASN A 112 -3.20 12.59 0.84
N SER A 113 -3.82 12.84 2.00
CA SER A 113 -4.09 11.78 2.97
C SER A 113 -5.17 10.85 2.44
N PRO A 114 -5.08 9.53 2.66
CA PRO A 114 -6.10 8.59 2.20
C PRO A 114 -7.41 8.74 2.99
N ASN A 115 -8.52 8.59 2.29
CA ASN A 115 -9.82 8.41 2.90
C ASN A 115 -9.92 7.02 3.55
N LEU A 116 -10.46 6.95 4.77
CA LEU A 116 -10.65 5.69 5.50
C LEU A 116 -11.93 5.01 5.01
N ILE A 117 -11.80 4.13 4.03
CA ILE A 117 -12.91 3.46 3.35
C ILE A 117 -12.77 1.95 3.38
N LYS A 118 -13.90 1.26 3.27
CA LYS A 118 -13.95 -0.20 3.03
C LYS A 118 -14.23 -0.43 1.56
N ILE A 119 -13.50 -1.36 0.98
CA ILE A 119 -13.54 -1.67 -0.45
C ILE A 119 -13.78 -3.16 -0.62
N MET A 120 -14.67 -3.51 -1.54
CA MET A 120 -14.89 -4.87 -1.98
C MET A 120 -14.73 -4.94 -3.50
N ARG A 121 -13.97 -5.92 -3.96
CA ARG A 121 -13.83 -6.26 -5.38
C ARG A 121 -14.84 -7.33 -5.73
N TYR A 122 -15.50 -7.18 -6.86
CA TYR A 122 -16.37 -8.21 -7.44
C TYR A 122 -15.96 -8.48 -8.89
N TYR A 123 -16.28 -9.68 -9.36
CA TYR A 123 -16.10 -10.06 -10.75
C TYR A 123 -17.43 -9.85 -11.49
N ASN A 124 -17.33 -9.48 -12.76
CA ASN A 124 -18.49 -9.36 -13.65
C ASN A 124 -18.17 -10.10 -14.96
N GLU A 125 -19.13 -10.86 -15.48
CA GLU A 125 -19.01 -11.55 -16.76
C GLU A 125 -19.33 -10.57 -17.88
N VAL A 126 -18.58 -10.68 -18.97
CA VAL A 126 -18.83 -9.96 -20.22
C VAL A 126 -19.03 -10.99 -21.32
N VAL A 127 -20.17 -10.91 -22.01
CA VAL A 127 -20.42 -11.71 -23.21
C VAL A 127 -19.60 -11.12 -24.36
N ILE A 128 -18.82 -11.96 -25.01
CA ILE A 128 -17.97 -11.62 -26.17
C ILE A 128 -18.50 -12.26 -27.43
#